data_9432d451bcf226ced2f333ad59d01aa8
#
_entry.id   9432d451bcf226ced2f333ad59d01aa8
#
_cell.length_a   1.000
_cell.length_b   1.000
_cell.length_c   1.000
_cell.angle_alpha   90.00
_cell.angle_beta   90.00
_cell.angle_gamma   90.00
#
_symmetry.space_group_name_H-M   'P 1'
#
loop_
_entity.id
_entity.type
_entity.pdbx_description
1 polymer ?
#
loop_
_entity_poly.entity_id
_entity_poly.type
_entity_poly.pdbx_seq_one_letter_code
_entity_poly.pdbx_strand_id
1 'polypeptide(L)'
;MCIRDRSSTEQIQTRDLIQLIRAAGQDEDIPAVLVDFSSTSFAGPTTAINIAKELKSLRDSGKRVIAFNDRLSTTSYLMASQASEIWLHPVGSISIRGIGGVRAYQKELYENLKINFHNYSQGDFKSAVESNTRTNMSENDKMQREDLLNPIWDEMKFLMAQGRGIET
;
A
#
# COMPACT_ATOMS: atom_id res chain seq x y z
N MET A 1 14.04 30.97 20.21
CA MET A 1 13.86 29.47 20.14
C MET A 1 12.45 29.23 19.66
N CYS A 2 12.25 29.05 18.33
CA CYS A 2 10.94 28.78 17.78
C CYS A 2 10.63 27.30 17.95
N ILE A 3 9.73 26.99 18.87
CA ILE A 3 9.11 25.68 18.94
C ILE A 3 8.18 25.61 17.73
N ARG A 4 8.59 24.88 16.70
CA ARG A 4 7.73 24.55 15.58
C ARG A 4 6.75 23.49 16.11
N ASP A 5 5.53 23.91 16.41
CA ASP A 5 4.43 22.98 16.63
C ASP A 5 4.36 22.08 15.41
N ARG A 6 4.68 20.80 15.59
CA ARG A 6 4.31 19.77 14.61
C ARG A 6 2.79 19.74 14.67
N SER A 7 2.15 20.23 13.61
CA SER A 7 0.75 19.90 13.39
C SER A 7 0.65 18.39 13.51
N SER A 8 0.00 17.92 14.56
CA SER A 8 -0.33 16.51 14.70
C SER A 8 -1.21 16.16 13.50
N THR A 9 -0.65 15.41 12.57
CA THR A 9 -1.46 14.82 11.49
C THR A 9 -2.50 13.97 12.21
N GLU A 10 -3.75 14.34 12.08
CA GLU A 10 -4.83 13.62 12.74
C GLU A 10 -4.85 12.19 12.18
N GLN A 11 -4.52 11.23 13.03
CA GLN A 11 -4.46 9.83 12.64
C GLN A 11 -5.78 9.16 13.01
N ILE A 12 -6.46 8.66 12.00
CA ILE A 12 -7.68 7.86 12.19
C ILE A 12 -7.26 6.39 12.29
N GLN A 13 -7.75 5.68 13.30
CA GLN A 13 -7.53 4.24 13.39
C GLN A 13 -8.30 3.53 12.27
N THR A 14 -7.65 2.58 11.60
CA THR A 14 -8.28 1.79 10.51
C THR A 14 -9.58 1.13 10.97
N ARG A 15 -9.64 0.66 12.21
CA ARG A 15 -10.85 0.06 12.79
C ARG A 15 -12.03 1.04 12.82
N ASP A 16 -11.77 2.27 13.22
CA ASP A 16 -12.82 3.27 13.35
C ASP A 16 -13.33 3.71 11.97
N LEU A 17 -12.42 3.82 10.99
CA LEU A 17 -12.80 4.06 9.60
C LEU A 17 -13.66 2.91 9.03
N ILE A 18 -13.31 1.66 9.30
CA ILE A 18 -14.09 0.49 8.87
C ILE A 18 -15.48 0.51 9.53
N GLN A 19 -15.57 0.83 10.80
CA GLN A 19 -16.86 0.96 11.49
C GLN A 19 -17.73 2.08 10.90
N LEU A 20 -17.12 3.20 10.54
CA LEU A 20 -17.82 4.31 9.87
C LEU A 20 -18.37 3.89 8.49
N ILE A 21 -17.56 3.19 7.68
CA ILE A 21 -18.00 2.68 6.37
C ILE A 21 -19.18 1.71 6.53
N ARG A 22 -19.11 0.81 7.50
CA ARG A 22 -20.20 -0.14 7.79
C ARG A 22 -21.46 0.55 8.28
N ALA A 23 -21.34 1.54 9.16
CA ALA A 23 -22.46 2.32 9.64
C ALA A 23 -23.16 3.07 8.50
N ALA A 24 -22.39 3.70 7.60
CA ALA A 24 -22.92 4.34 6.40
C ALA A 24 -23.67 3.37 5.47
N GLY A 25 -23.22 2.10 5.42
CA GLY A 25 -23.91 1.06 4.64
C GLY A 25 -25.26 0.65 5.21
N GLN A 26 -25.41 0.70 6.52
CA GLN A 26 -26.64 0.34 7.25
C GLN A 26 -27.64 1.48 7.35
N ASP A 27 -27.21 2.72 7.18
CA ASP A 27 -28.05 3.90 7.31
C ASP A 27 -28.84 4.13 6.01
N GLU A 28 -30.18 4.01 6.08
CA GLU A 28 -31.06 4.19 4.91
C GLU A 28 -31.13 5.64 4.44
N ASP A 29 -30.86 6.60 5.29
CA ASP A 29 -30.86 8.02 4.96
C ASP A 29 -29.64 8.47 4.15
N ILE A 30 -28.60 7.62 4.04
CA ILE A 30 -27.38 7.87 3.26
C ILE A 30 -27.49 7.20 1.88
N PRO A 31 -27.85 7.92 0.81
CA PRO A 31 -27.96 7.35 -0.52
C PRO A 31 -26.62 7.19 -1.24
N ALA A 32 -25.62 7.99 -0.87
CA ALA A 32 -24.30 8.01 -1.50
C ALA A 32 -23.21 8.40 -0.52
N VAL A 33 -22.00 7.88 -0.76
CA VAL A 33 -20.80 8.17 0.02
C VAL A 33 -19.71 8.69 -0.89
N LEU A 34 -19.17 9.87 -0.58
CA LEU A 34 -17.98 10.43 -1.22
C LEU A 34 -16.75 10.09 -0.38
N VAL A 35 -15.79 9.42 -1.00
CA VAL A 35 -14.50 9.11 -0.37
C VAL A 35 -13.42 9.96 -1.03
N ASP A 36 -12.90 10.93 -0.29
CA ASP A 36 -11.81 11.79 -0.74
C ASP A 36 -10.47 11.25 -0.23
N PHE A 37 -9.59 10.88 -1.16
CA PHE A 37 -8.26 10.36 -0.87
C PHE A 37 -7.16 11.41 -0.99
N SER A 38 -7.47 12.68 -1.30
CA SER A 38 -6.48 13.71 -1.67
C SER A 38 -5.46 14.01 -0.57
N SER A 39 -5.85 13.90 0.68
CA SER A 39 -4.98 14.16 1.84
C SER A 39 -4.66 12.92 2.68
N THR A 40 -4.95 11.72 2.18
CA THR A 40 -4.80 10.48 2.94
C THR A 40 -3.47 9.77 2.66
N SER A 41 -2.85 9.26 3.72
CA SER A 41 -1.70 8.35 3.66
C SER A 41 -2.02 7.08 4.45
N PHE A 42 -1.70 5.93 3.88
CA PHE A 42 -2.03 4.64 4.48
C PHE A 42 -0.78 3.93 5.02
N ALA A 43 -0.97 3.20 6.13
CA ALA A 43 0.12 2.50 6.81
C ALA A 43 0.73 1.33 6.00
N GLY A 44 0.06 0.89 4.92
CA GLY A 44 0.58 -0.18 4.07
C GLY A 44 -0.49 -0.85 3.20
N PRO A 45 -0.08 -1.81 2.34
CA PRO A 45 -0.99 -2.47 1.41
C PRO A 45 -2.10 -3.26 2.10
N THR A 46 -1.82 -3.91 3.23
CA THR A 46 -2.83 -4.67 3.98
C THR A 46 -3.98 -3.79 4.48
N THR A 47 -3.65 -2.58 4.97
CA THR A 47 -4.67 -1.60 5.38
C THR A 47 -5.54 -1.19 4.18
N ALA A 48 -4.91 -0.91 3.03
CA ALA A 48 -5.63 -0.55 1.81
C ALA A 48 -6.53 -1.69 1.31
N ILE A 49 -6.08 -2.95 1.39
CA ILE A 49 -6.86 -4.14 1.05
C ILE A 49 -8.12 -4.24 1.95
N ASN A 50 -7.96 -4.04 3.26
CA ASN A 50 -9.09 -4.11 4.18
C ASN A 50 -10.12 -3.02 3.89
N ILE A 51 -9.69 -1.79 3.68
CA ILE A 51 -10.58 -0.68 3.34
C ILE A 51 -11.24 -0.92 1.96
N ALA A 52 -10.50 -1.43 0.98
CA ALA A 52 -11.04 -1.77 -0.34
C ALA A 52 -12.18 -2.78 -0.22
N LYS A 53 -12.02 -3.84 0.57
CA LYS A 53 -13.06 -4.85 0.82
C LYS A 53 -14.32 -4.25 1.46
N GLU A 54 -14.16 -3.31 2.39
CA GLU A 54 -15.29 -2.63 3.01
C GLU A 54 -16.00 -1.66 2.04
N LEU A 55 -15.25 -0.93 1.20
CA LEU A 55 -15.83 -0.08 0.16
C LEU A 55 -16.59 -0.90 -0.90
N LYS A 56 -16.06 -2.08 -1.25
CA LYS A 56 -16.76 -3.02 -2.11
C LYS A 56 -18.08 -3.46 -1.47
N SER A 57 -18.06 -3.87 -0.20
CA SER A 57 -19.25 -4.26 0.54
C SER A 57 -20.28 -3.15 0.60
N LEU A 58 -19.84 -1.90 0.81
CA LEU A 58 -20.69 -0.71 0.81
C LEU A 58 -21.36 -0.51 -0.56
N ARG A 59 -20.61 -0.62 -1.66
CA ARG A 59 -21.16 -0.56 -3.03
C ARG A 59 -22.16 -1.69 -3.28
N ASP A 60 -21.79 -2.91 -2.91
CA ASP A 60 -22.60 -4.11 -3.14
C ASP A 60 -23.91 -4.10 -2.30
N SER A 61 -23.98 -3.30 -1.21
CA SER A 61 -25.23 -3.02 -0.47
C SER A 61 -26.18 -2.05 -1.18
N GLY A 62 -25.82 -1.60 -2.40
CA GLY A 62 -26.64 -0.70 -3.22
C GLY A 62 -26.36 0.79 -3.01
N LYS A 63 -25.40 1.15 -2.16
CA LYS A 63 -25.00 2.55 -1.97
C LYS A 63 -24.14 3.02 -3.15
N ARG A 64 -24.36 4.25 -3.60
CA ARG A 64 -23.48 4.88 -4.57
C ARG A 64 -22.19 5.34 -3.89
N VAL A 65 -21.06 4.77 -4.27
CA VAL A 65 -19.74 5.12 -3.73
C VAL A 65 -18.97 5.91 -4.79
N ILE A 66 -18.58 7.14 -4.47
CA ILE A 66 -17.80 8.01 -5.35
C ILE A 66 -16.42 8.19 -4.73
N ALA A 67 -15.38 7.82 -5.46
CA ALA A 67 -14.00 8.06 -5.06
C ALA A 67 -13.44 9.29 -5.77
N PHE A 68 -12.91 10.25 -5.02
CA PHE A 68 -12.26 11.43 -5.55
C PHE A 68 -10.79 11.47 -5.13
N ASN A 69 -9.91 11.89 -6.05
CA ASN A 69 -8.51 12.14 -5.73
C ASN A 69 -7.85 13.04 -6.79
N ASP A 70 -6.82 13.79 -6.36
CA ASP A 70 -5.92 14.52 -7.25
C ASP A 70 -4.85 13.61 -7.84
N ARG A 71 -4.38 12.63 -7.06
CA ARG A 71 -3.30 11.73 -7.45
C ARG A 71 -3.52 10.33 -6.88
N LEU A 72 -3.78 9.38 -7.75
CA LEU A 72 -3.97 7.98 -7.36
C LEU A 72 -2.64 7.21 -7.39
N SER A 73 -2.20 6.80 -6.22
CA SER A 73 -1.13 5.80 -6.04
C SER A 73 -1.70 4.38 -6.17
N THR A 74 -0.85 3.36 -6.15
CA THR A 74 -1.29 1.95 -6.15
C THR A 74 -2.32 1.64 -5.06
N THR A 75 -2.07 2.08 -3.83
CA THR A 75 -2.97 1.81 -2.69
C THR A 75 -4.26 2.61 -2.77
N SER A 76 -4.20 3.90 -3.13
CA SER A 76 -5.42 4.71 -3.30
C SER A 76 -6.23 4.26 -4.52
N TYR A 77 -5.58 3.82 -5.61
CA TYR A 77 -6.30 3.25 -6.75
C TYR A 77 -6.97 1.92 -6.40
N LEU A 78 -6.32 1.06 -5.61
CA LEU A 78 -6.92 -0.18 -5.12
C LEU A 78 -8.25 0.09 -4.40
N MET A 79 -8.29 1.07 -3.53
CA MET A 79 -9.51 1.44 -2.81
C MET A 79 -10.53 2.13 -3.73
N ALA A 80 -10.08 3.09 -4.54
CA ALA A 80 -10.93 3.79 -5.50
C ALA A 80 -11.55 2.85 -6.53
N SER A 81 -10.85 1.78 -6.92
CA SER A 81 -11.35 0.79 -7.88
C SER A 81 -12.61 0.06 -7.40
N GLN A 82 -12.87 0.03 -6.09
CA GLN A 82 -14.07 -0.57 -5.51
C GLN A 82 -15.29 0.38 -5.54
N ALA A 83 -15.08 1.65 -5.81
CA ALA A 83 -16.16 2.62 -5.91
C ALA A 83 -17.01 2.42 -7.18
N SER A 84 -18.25 2.92 -7.16
CA SER A 84 -19.13 2.99 -8.34
C SER A 84 -18.56 3.91 -9.41
N GLU A 85 -17.94 5.02 -8.99
CA GLU A 85 -17.33 6.02 -9.85
C GLU A 85 -15.99 6.48 -9.29
N ILE A 86 -15.05 6.76 -10.19
CA ILE A 86 -13.75 7.36 -9.83
C ILE A 86 -13.66 8.72 -10.50
N TRP A 87 -13.53 9.76 -9.69
CA TRP A 87 -13.35 11.12 -10.14
C TRP A 87 -11.91 11.56 -9.89
N LEU A 88 -11.21 11.85 -10.97
CA LEU A 88 -9.85 12.35 -10.92
C LEU A 88 -9.83 13.83 -11.32
N HIS A 89 -9.06 14.64 -10.62
CA HIS A 89 -8.86 16.02 -10.98
C HIS A 89 -8.30 16.13 -12.42
N PRO A 90 -8.72 17.11 -13.26
CA PRO A 90 -8.28 17.21 -14.65
C PRO A 90 -6.77 17.25 -14.88
N VAL A 91 -6.01 17.83 -13.92
CA VAL A 91 -4.53 17.81 -13.93
C VAL A 91 -3.96 16.71 -13.04
N GLY A 92 -4.80 15.78 -12.60
CA GLY A 92 -4.42 14.67 -11.75
C GLY A 92 -3.64 13.59 -12.48
N SER A 93 -3.10 12.65 -11.73
CA SER A 93 -2.32 11.53 -12.27
C SER A 93 -2.64 10.21 -11.58
N ILE A 94 -2.50 9.12 -12.33
CA ILE A 94 -2.57 7.75 -11.79
C ILE A 94 -1.18 7.13 -11.94
N SER A 95 -0.63 6.61 -10.83
CA SER A 95 0.67 5.94 -10.80
C SER A 95 0.54 4.59 -10.10
N ILE A 96 0.24 3.55 -10.89
CA ILE A 96 0.17 2.18 -10.39
C ILE A 96 1.54 1.53 -10.53
N ARG A 97 2.13 1.14 -9.40
CA ARG A 97 3.42 0.47 -9.33
C ARG A 97 3.28 -0.81 -8.54
N GLY A 98 4.10 -1.83 -8.89
CA GLY A 98 4.19 -3.04 -8.09
C GLY A 98 4.68 -2.79 -6.66
N ILE A 99 4.57 -3.79 -5.82
CA ILE A 99 5.12 -3.76 -4.45
C ILE A 99 6.59 -4.17 -4.54
N GLY A 100 7.48 -3.36 -3.98
CA GLY A 100 8.90 -3.64 -3.99
C GLY A 100 9.72 -2.49 -3.44
N GLY A 101 11.02 -2.66 -3.45
CA GLY A 101 11.97 -1.64 -3.00
C GLY A 101 13.34 -1.84 -3.62
N VAL A 102 14.16 -0.81 -3.55
CA VAL A 102 15.57 -0.86 -3.95
C VAL A 102 16.42 -1.09 -2.70
N ARG A 103 17.37 -2.01 -2.80
CA ARG A 103 18.35 -2.26 -1.75
C ARG A 103 19.75 -1.94 -2.29
N ALA A 104 20.48 -1.12 -1.55
CA ALA A 104 21.87 -0.84 -1.85
C ALA A 104 22.78 -1.94 -1.29
N TYR A 105 23.78 -2.34 -2.06
CA TYR A 105 24.81 -3.29 -1.65
C TYR A 105 26.14 -2.55 -1.62
N GLN A 106 26.83 -2.61 -0.50
CA GLN A 106 27.95 -1.74 -0.17
C GLN A 106 29.28 -2.51 -0.01
N LYS A 107 29.34 -3.77 -0.43
CA LYS A 107 30.54 -4.61 -0.30
C LYS A 107 31.79 -3.91 -0.86
N GLU A 108 31.73 -3.43 -2.09
CA GLU A 108 32.85 -2.78 -2.76
C GLU A 108 33.29 -1.49 -2.05
N LEU A 109 32.34 -0.72 -1.51
CA LEU A 109 32.65 0.47 -0.70
C LEU A 109 33.46 0.08 0.54
N TYR A 110 33.05 -0.96 1.24
CA TYR A 110 33.73 -1.40 2.46
C TYR A 110 35.10 -2.01 2.15
N GLU A 111 35.24 -2.75 1.05
CA GLU A 111 36.55 -3.27 0.59
C GLU A 111 37.51 -2.11 0.27
N ASN A 112 37.05 -1.06 -0.41
CA ASN A 112 37.88 0.13 -0.70
C ASN A 112 38.29 0.87 0.57
N LEU A 113 37.42 0.91 1.57
CA LEU A 113 37.70 1.50 2.89
C LEU A 113 38.50 0.56 3.81
N LYS A 114 38.85 -0.65 3.35
CA LYS A 114 39.51 -1.70 4.13
C LYS A 114 38.75 -2.10 5.42
N ILE A 115 37.41 -2.04 5.33
CA ILE A 115 36.52 -2.46 6.42
C ILE A 115 36.12 -3.92 6.16
N ASN A 116 36.42 -4.82 7.09
CA ASN A 116 36.06 -6.23 7.02
C ASN A 116 34.80 -6.50 7.83
N PHE A 117 33.77 -7.12 7.18
CA PHE A 117 32.60 -7.62 7.86
C PHE A 117 32.72 -9.11 8.13
N HIS A 118 32.57 -9.49 9.37
CA HIS A 118 32.53 -10.90 9.79
C HIS A 118 31.08 -11.31 10.01
N ASN A 119 30.59 -12.26 9.21
CA ASN A 119 29.25 -12.79 9.31
C ASN A 119 29.28 -14.15 10.03
N TYR A 120 28.61 -14.23 11.16
CA TYR A 120 28.46 -15.45 11.97
C TYR A 120 27.04 -16.04 11.92
N SER A 121 26.24 -15.65 10.89
CA SER A 121 24.89 -16.19 10.74
C SER A 121 24.90 -17.66 10.36
N GLN A 122 24.00 -18.44 10.93
CA GLN A 122 23.73 -19.81 10.52
C GLN A 122 22.36 -19.89 9.82
N GLY A 123 22.29 -20.67 8.74
CA GLY A 123 21.08 -20.88 7.93
C GLY A 123 21.04 -20.05 6.64
N ASP A 124 20.43 -20.64 5.63
CA ASP A 124 20.48 -20.18 4.23
C ASP A 124 19.66 -18.91 3.95
N PHE A 125 18.69 -18.59 4.83
CA PHE A 125 17.77 -17.46 4.68
C PHE A 125 18.13 -16.25 5.57
N LYS A 126 19.36 -16.16 6.04
CA LYS A 126 19.85 -15.06 6.89
C LYS A 126 20.46 -13.93 6.07
N SER A 127 19.62 -13.16 5.40
CA SER A 127 20.03 -12.11 4.44
C SER A 127 20.30 -10.72 5.05
N ALA A 128 20.19 -10.56 6.38
CA ALA A 128 20.31 -9.27 7.05
C ALA A 128 21.64 -8.54 6.75
N VAL A 129 22.74 -9.27 6.64
CA VAL A 129 24.09 -8.73 6.41
C VAL A 129 24.49 -8.66 4.92
N GLU A 130 23.67 -9.17 4.03
CA GLU A 130 24.01 -9.22 2.59
C GLU A 130 24.30 -7.84 1.99
N SER A 131 23.60 -6.80 2.44
CA SER A 131 23.86 -5.42 1.99
C SER A 131 25.30 -4.96 2.22
N ASN A 132 26.01 -5.55 3.20
CA ASN A 132 27.37 -5.18 3.54
C ASN A 132 28.42 -6.19 2.99
N THR A 133 27.98 -7.43 2.69
CA THR A 133 28.89 -8.54 2.34
C THR A 133 28.75 -9.02 0.89
N ARG A 134 27.75 -8.53 0.16
CA ARG A 134 27.49 -8.90 -1.24
C ARG A 134 27.36 -7.66 -2.13
N THR A 135 27.43 -7.89 -3.43
CA THR A 135 27.18 -6.87 -4.46
C THR A 135 25.77 -6.95 -5.04
N ASN A 136 25.04 -8.02 -4.75
CA ASN A 136 23.68 -8.29 -5.23
C ASN A 136 22.91 -9.13 -4.19
N MET A 137 21.60 -9.23 -4.42
CA MET A 137 20.70 -10.10 -3.66
C MET A 137 21.04 -11.58 -3.90
N SER A 138 21.01 -12.40 -2.84
CA SER A 138 21.08 -13.86 -3.02
C SER A 138 19.76 -14.42 -3.56
N GLU A 139 19.83 -15.59 -4.18
CA GLU A 139 18.62 -16.28 -4.65
C GLU A 139 17.66 -16.62 -3.48
N ASN A 140 18.22 -16.96 -2.32
CA ASN A 140 17.43 -17.24 -1.13
C ASN A 140 16.70 -15.99 -0.59
N ASP A 141 17.37 -14.80 -0.57
CA ASP A 141 16.71 -13.54 -0.18
C ASP A 141 15.66 -13.14 -1.22
N LYS A 142 15.94 -13.36 -2.50
CA LYS A 142 14.99 -13.10 -3.59
C LYS A 142 13.75 -13.97 -3.45
N MET A 143 13.91 -15.28 -3.30
CA MET A 143 12.81 -16.23 -3.12
C MET A 143 11.95 -15.86 -1.90
N GLN A 144 12.60 -15.56 -0.76
CA GLN A 144 11.88 -15.16 0.45
C GLN A 144 11.06 -13.88 0.27
N ARG A 145 11.59 -12.92 -0.51
CA ARG A 145 10.87 -11.67 -0.81
C ARG A 145 9.72 -11.90 -1.79
N GLU A 146 9.92 -12.72 -2.79
CA GLU A 146 8.87 -13.10 -3.75
C GLU A 146 7.74 -13.82 -3.05
N ASP A 147 8.03 -14.78 -2.19
CA ASP A 147 7.04 -15.51 -1.38
C ASP A 147 6.24 -14.58 -0.45
N LEU A 148 6.86 -13.51 0.04
CA LEU A 148 6.18 -12.52 0.88
C LEU A 148 5.34 -11.53 0.05
N LEU A 149 5.89 -11.01 -1.04
CA LEU A 149 5.30 -9.87 -1.75
C LEU A 149 4.30 -10.29 -2.83
N ASN A 150 4.55 -11.41 -3.52
CA ASN A 150 3.68 -11.84 -4.62
C ASN A 150 2.24 -12.11 -4.17
N PRO A 151 1.96 -12.82 -3.06
CA PRO A 151 0.59 -13.03 -2.63
C PRO A 151 -0.16 -11.73 -2.33
N ILE A 152 0.53 -10.75 -1.75
CA ILE A 152 -0.06 -9.43 -1.47
C ILE A 152 -0.37 -8.70 -2.78
N TRP A 153 0.57 -8.73 -3.72
CA TRP A 153 0.42 -8.08 -5.02
C TRP A 153 -0.69 -8.73 -5.85
N ASP A 154 -0.76 -10.07 -5.83
CA ASP A 154 -1.79 -10.81 -6.54
C ASP A 154 -3.19 -10.52 -5.99
N GLU A 155 -3.35 -10.43 -4.67
CA GLU A 155 -4.61 -10.02 -4.04
C GLU A 155 -4.98 -8.58 -4.42
N MET A 156 -4.01 -7.66 -4.46
CA MET A 156 -4.27 -6.28 -4.90
C MET A 156 -4.72 -6.22 -6.36
N LYS A 157 -4.04 -6.94 -7.26
CA LYS A 157 -4.45 -7.02 -8.68
C LYS A 157 -5.84 -7.60 -8.82
N PHE A 158 -6.11 -8.71 -8.13
CA PHE A 158 -7.43 -9.36 -8.15
C PHE A 158 -8.54 -8.39 -7.71
N LEU A 159 -8.36 -7.69 -6.60
CA LEU A 159 -9.35 -6.72 -6.12
C LEU A 159 -9.52 -5.55 -7.09
N MET A 160 -8.45 -5.01 -7.65
CA MET A 160 -8.53 -3.93 -8.65
C MET A 160 -9.31 -4.38 -9.90
N ALA A 161 -9.01 -5.56 -10.42
CA ALA A 161 -9.68 -6.13 -11.56
C ALA A 161 -11.17 -6.39 -11.27
N GLN A 162 -11.46 -7.02 -10.13
CA GLN A 162 -12.83 -7.27 -9.69
C GLN A 162 -13.64 -5.97 -9.54
N GLY A 163 -13.03 -4.93 -8.95
CA GLY A 163 -13.68 -3.63 -8.77
C GLY A 163 -14.01 -2.93 -10.08
N ARG A 164 -13.22 -3.19 -11.13
CA ARG A 164 -13.39 -2.59 -12.47
C ARG A 164 -14.09 -3.51 -13.49
N GLY A 165 -14.43 -4.74 -13.09
CA GLY A 165 -15.07 -5.71 -13.98
C GLY A 165 -14.19 -6.15 -15.17
N ILE A 166 -12.86 -6.25 -14.94
CA ILE A 166 -11.89 -6.73 -15.93
C ILE A 166 -11.29 -8.05 -15.49
N GLU A 167 -10.83 -8.87 -16.43
CA GLU A 167 -10.12 -10.10 -16.15
C GLU A 167 -8.70 -9.80 -15.63
N THR A 168 -8.18 -10.66 -14.73
CA THR A 168 -6.83 -10.56 -14.14
C THR A 168 -5.79 -11.32 -14.97
#